data_40b72e5da49eb9898bd33e73b804ebd5
#
_entry.id   40b72e5da49eb9898bd33e73b804ebd5
#
_cell.length_a   1.000
_cell.length_b   1.000
_cell.length_c   1.000
_cell.angle_alpha   90.00
_cell.angle_beta   90.00
_cell.angle_gamma   90.00
#
_symmetry.space_group_name_H-M   'P 1'
#
loop_
_entity.id
_entity.type
_entity.pdbx_description
1 polymer ?
#
loop_
_entity_poly.entity_id
_entity_poly.type
_entity_poly.pdbx_seq_one_letter_code
_entity_poly.pdbx_strand_id
1 'polypeptide(L)'
;MLPSILAKQLQKGLSDYIKTTFPMTTPSFIGSIPNLLETKDSVFHEPYVSVRLPFRVADDMPEDFFLSIHTPYKPYLHQKKSYKRLTGEDGRSTLISTGTGSGKTECFLYPILEYC
;
A
#
# COMPACT_ATOMS: atom_id res chain seq x y z
N MET A 1 -12.00 5.87 18.06
CA MET A 1 -10.98 5.23 18.92
C MET A 1 -9.67 5.98 18.72
N LEU A 2 -8.98 6.39 19.79
CA LEU A 2 -7.73 7.13 19.64
C LEU A 2 -6.60 6.18 19.23
N PRO A 3 -5.83 6.50 18.17
CA PRO A 3 -4.76 5.61 17.65
C PRO A 3 -3.73 5.21 18.70
N SER A 4 -3.41 6.12 19.65
CA SER A 4 -2.48 5.86 20.73
C SER A 4 -2.99 4.81 21.73
N ILE A 5 -4.30 4.77 22.00
CA ILE A 5 -4.91 3.76 22.87
C ILE A 5 -4.88 2.40 22.19
N LEU A 6 -5.24 2.35 20.89
CA LEU A 6 -5.20 1.13 20.11
C LEU A 6 -3.78 0.57 20.04
N ALA A 7 -2.78 1.41 19.78
CA ALA A 7 -1.38 0.99 19.74
C ALA A 7 -0.93 0.34 21.05
N LYS A 8 -1.26 0.94 22.21
CA LYS A 8 -0.94 0.36 23.52
C LYS A 8 -1.64 -0.97 23.77
N GLN A 9 -2.91 -1.10 23.36
CA GLN A 9 -3.65 -2.37 23.49
C GLN A 9 -3.04 -3.46 22.61
N LEU A 10 -2.65 -3.14 21.36
CA LEU A 10 -1.99 -4.07 20.44
C LEU A 10 -0.61 -4.48 20.97
N GLN A 11 0.18 -3.53 21.47
CA GLN A 11 1.49 -3.81 22.08
C GLN A 11 1.36 -4.76 23.26
N LYS A 12 0.42 -4.51 24.16
CA LYS A 12 0.16 -5.37 25.32
C LYS A 12 -0.28 -6.77 24.84
N GLY A 13 -1.28 -6.86 23.97
CA GLY A 13 -1.79 -8.14 23.48
C GLY A 13 -0.71 -8.98 22.78
N LEU A 14 0.14 -8.34 21.95
CA LEU A 14 1.25 -9.03 21.28
C LEU A 14 2.33 -9.46 22.28
N SER A 15 2.65 -8.63 23.27
CA SER A 15 3.60 -8.99 24.34
C SER A 15 3.11 -10.20 25.15
N ASP A 16 1.84 -10.20 25.54
CA ASP A 16 1.22 -11.29 26.29
C ASP A 16 1.20 -12.59 25.42
N TYR A 17 0.87 -12.47 24.15
CA TYR A 17 0.90 -13.58 23.21
C TYR A 17 2.31 -14.18 23.09
N ILE A 18 3.34 -13.37 22.88
CA ILE A 18 4.73 -13.85 22.77
C ILE A 18 5.18 -14.53 24.07
N LYS A 19 4.91 -13.93 25.22
CA LYS A 19 5.30 -14.48 26.53
C LYS A 19 4.62 -15.84 26.81
N THR A 20 3.37 -16.01 26.37
CA THR A 20 2.62 -17.25 26.60
C THR A 20 2.92 -18.33 25.56
N THR A 21 3.13 -17.96 24.30
CA THR A 21 3.34 -18.93 23.20
C THR A 21 4.79 -19.43 23.17
N PHE A 22 5.74 -18.61 23.58
CA PHE A 22 7.18 -18.94 23.57
C PHE A 22 7.77 -18.84 24.98
N PRO A 23 7.35 -19.68 25.93
CA PRO A 23 7.87 -19.63 27.27
C PRO A 23 9.35 -20.09 27.28
N MET A 24 10.22 -19.26 27.87
CA MET A 24 11.63 -19.62 28.07
C MET A 24 11.76 -20.45 29.35
N THR A 25 12.16 -21.70 29.19
CA THR A 25 12.36 -22.64 30.32
C THR A 25 13.81 -22.66 30.83
N THR A 26 14.77 -22.20 30.01
CA THR A 26 16.17 -22.15 30.38
C THR A 26 16.44 -21.00 31.36
N PRO A 27 16.97 -21.24 32.57
CA PRO A 27 17.14 -20.21 33.60
C PRO A 27 17.88 -18.96 33.13
N SER A 28 18.91 -19.11 32.31
CA SER A 28 19.72 -17.99 31.79
C SER A 28 18.94 -17.06 30.81
N PHE A 29 17.81 -17.49 30.28
CA PHE A 29 17.02 -16.76 29.27
C PHE A 29 15.62 -16.37 29.73
N ILE A 30 15.20 -16.74 30.93
CA ILE A 30 13.82 -16.48 31.45
C ILE A 30 13.44 -15.00 31.36
N GLY A 31 14.37 -14.07 31.60
CA GLY A 31 14.14 -12.62 31.50
C GLY A 31 14.37 -12.00 30.11
N SER A 32 14.93 -12.75 29.15
CA SER A 32 15.40 -12.16 27.91
C SER A 32 14.28 -11.64 27.02
N ILE A 33 13.20 -12.42 26.82
CA ILE A 33 12.04 -11.98 26.02
C ILE A 33 11.31 -10.82 26.72
N PRO A 34 10.94 -10.90 28.00
CA PRO A 34 10.35 -9.78 28.69
C PRO A 34 11.18 -8.50 28.58
N ASN A 35 12.48 -8.57 28.85
CA ASN A 35 13.37 -7.42 28.78
C ASN A 35 13.44 -6.83 27.35
N LEU A 36 13.50 -7.66 26.32
CA LEU A 36 13.50 -7.22 24.92
C LEU A 36 12.21 -6.50 24.57
N LEU A 37 11.06 -7.02 24.98
CA LEU A 37 9.74 -6.45 24.70
C LEU A 37 9.50 -5.12 25.43
N GLU A 38 10.12 -4.93 26.60
CA GLU A 38 10.03 -3.72 27.44
C GLU A 38 11.07 -2.65 27.07
N THR A 39 12.12 -3.04 26.35
CA THR A 39 13.14 -2.08 25.87
C THR A 39 12.53 -1.15 24.83
N LYS A 40 12.64 0.16 25.06
CA LYS A 40 12.11 1.18 24.15
C LYS A 40 12.71 1.01 22.74
N ASP A 41 11.85 1.08 21.75
CA ASP A 41 12.19 1.03 20.30
C ASP A 41 12.90 -0.24 19.83
N SER A 42 12.90 -1.33 20.64
CA SER A 42 13.51 -2.59 20.22
C SER A 42 12.60 -3.42 19.32
N VAL A 43 11.35 -3.59 19.72
CA VAL A 43 10.34 -4.38 18.99
C VAL A 43 9.15 -3.53 18.54
N PHE A 44 8.78 -2.54 19.35
CA PHE A 44 7.66 -1.66 19.10
C PHE A 44 8.12 -0.22 18.92
N HIS A 45 7.71 0.38 17.81
CA HIS A 45 7.87 1.81 17.56
C HIS A 45 6.59 2.56 17.86
N GLU A 46 6.71 3.85 18.16
CA GLU A 46 5.55 4.72 18.33
C GLU A 46 4.73 4.79 17.03
N PRO A 47 3.38 4.83 17.14
CA PRO A 47 2.53 4.93 15.95
C PRO A 47 2.76 6.28 15.27
N TYR A 48 2.86 6.26 13.96
CA TYR A 48 2.89 7.47 13.14
C TYR A 48 1.67 7.54 12.22
N VAL A 49 1.22 8.75 11.92
CA VAL A 49 0.13 8.99 10.98
C VAL A 49 0.70 9.47 9.66
N SER A 50 0.41 8.75 8.59
CA SER A 50 0.74 9.18 7.24
C SER A 50 -0.54 9.60 6.52
N VAL A 51 -0.61 10.86 6.13
CA VAL A 51 -1.71 11.40 5.33
C VAL A 51 -1.25 11.54 3.88
N ARG A 52 -2.01 10.96 2.97
CA ARG A 52 -1.76 11.10 1.53
C ARG A 52 -2.92 11.83 0.88
N LEU A 53 -2.60 12.72 -0.05
CA LEU A 53 -3.62 13.34 -0.88
C LEU A 53 -4.25 12.28 -1.81
N PRO A 54 -5.53 12.43 -2.14
CA PRO A 54 -6.19 11.56 -3.11
C PRO A 54 -5.51 11.68 -4.48
N PHE A 55 -5.59 10.64 -5.28
CA PHE A 55 -5.07 10.66 -6.64
C PHE A 55 -5.82 11.68 -7.49
N ARG A 56 -5.09 12.45 -8.28
CA ARG A 56 -5.66 13.48 -9.15
C ARG A 56 -6.39 12.82 -10.33
N VAL A 57 -7.65 13.17 -10.50
CA VAL A 57 -8.47 12.70 -11.64
C VAL A 57 -8.08 13.46 -12.91
N ALA A 58 -8.14 12.80 -14.06
CA ALA A 58 -7.93 13.40 -15.38
C ALA A 58 -9.27 13.82 -15.97
N ASP A 59 -9.68 15.06 -15.73
CA ASP A 59 -10.97 15.59 -16.22
C ASP A 59 -10.99 15.85 -17.73
N ASP A 60 -9.83 15.94 -18.36
CA ASP A 60 -9.63 16.29 -19.77
C ASP A 60 -9.40 15.06 -20.68
N MET A 61 -9.75 13.86 -20.24
CA MET A 61 -9.67 12.66 -21.06
C MET A 61 -10.99 12.45 -21.80
N PRO A 62 -10.99 12.24 -23.14
CA PRO A 62 -12.17 11.86 -23.89
C PRO A 62 -12.77 10.55 -23.36
N GLU A 63 -14.10 10.44 -23.36
CA GLU A 63 -14.80 9.22 -22.93
C GLU A 63 -14.57 8.05 -23.89
N ASP A 64 -14.29 8.35 -25.15
CA ASP A 64 -14.00 7.43 -26.25
C ASP A 64 -12.50 7.22 -26.51
N PHE A 65 -11.65 7.47 -25.51
CA PHE A 65 -10.20 7.27 -25.66
C PHE A 65 -9.84 5.85 -26.06
N PHE A 66 -10.53 4.86 -25.48
CA PHE A 66 -10.49 3.47 -25.90
C PHE A 66 -11.75 3.18 -26.74
N LEU A 67 -11.56 2.61 -27.92
CA LEU A 67 -12.67 2.31 -28.84
C LEU A 67 -13.39 1.01 -28.46
N SER A 68 -12.66 0.05 -27.94
CA SER A 68 -13.17 -1.30 -27.61
C SER A 68 -13.55 -1.45 -26.14
N ILE A 69 -13.12 -0.54 -25.27
CA ILE A 69 -13.29 -0.66 -23.83
C ILE A 69 -14.05 0.54 -23.28
N HIS A 70 -15.19 0.26 -22.65
CA HIS A 70 -15.90 1.29 -21.89
C HIS A 70 -15.43 1.30 -20.43
N THR A 71 -14.86 2.41 -19.98
CA THR A 71 -14.46 2.60 -18.58
C THR A 71 -15.58 3.31 -17.81
N PRO A 72 -16.10 2.73 -16.73
CA PRO A 72 -17.25 3.29 -16.01
C PRO A 72 -16.92 4.55 -15.18
N TYR A 73 -15.66 4.93 -15.10
CA TYR A 73 -15.15 6.04 -14.29
C TYR A 73 -14.00 6.77 -14.98
N LYS A 74 -13.84 8.04 -14.62
CA LYS A 74 -12.74 8.87 -15.10
C LYS A 74 -11.41 8.34 -14.55
N PRO A 75 -10.40 8.15 -15.40
CA PRO A 75 -9.09 7.67 -14.95
C PRO A 75 -8.36 8.72 -14.12
N TYR A 76 -7.41 8.28 -13.32
CA TYR A 76 -6.48 9.17 -12.67
C TYR A 76 -5.45 9.73 -13.67
N LEU A 77 -4.85 10.86 -13.33
CA LEU A 77 -3.87 11.54 -14.19
C LEU A 77 -2.67 10.66 -14.57
N HIS A 78 -2.20 9.81 -13.67
CA HIS A 78 -1.10 8.87 -13.95
C HIS A 78 -1.55 7.75 -14.89
N GLN A 79 -2.80 7.28 -14.79
CA GLN A 79 -3.38 6.31 -15.72
C GLN A 79 -3.49 6.90 -17.12
N LYS A 80 -4.05 8.11 -17.25
CA LYS A 80 -4.10 8.84 -18.53
C LYS A 80 -2.72 8.97 -19.17
N LYS A 81 -1.70 9.37 -18.39
CA LYS A 81 -0.32 9.48 -18.89
C LYS A 81 0.22 8.13 -19.36
N SER A 82 -0.11 7.06 -18.64
CA SER A 82 0.28 5.70 -19.02
C SER A 82 -0.39 5.27 -20.31
N TYR A 83 -1.71 5.47 -20.44
CA TYR A 83 -2.46 5.13 -21.64
C TYR A 83 -1.87 5.81 -22.88
N LYS A 84 -1.72 7.14 -22.85
CA LYS A 84 -1.11 7.90 -23.96
C LYS A 84 0.29 7.40 -24.35
N ARG A 85 1.03 6.89 -23.37
CA ARG A 85 2.40 6.42 -23.60
C ARG A 85 2.47 5.01 -24.19
N LEU A 86 1.49 4.18 -23.87
CA LEU A 86 1.43 2.78 -24.28
C LEU A 86 0.65 2.57 -25.57
N THR A 87 -0.37 3.42 -25.86
CA THR A 87 -1.20 3.30 -27.07
C THR A 87 -0.75 4.19 -28.23
N GLY A 88 0.27 5.04 -28.06
CA GLY A 88 0.82 5.86 -29.14
C GLY A 88 1.53 5.00 -30.22
N GLU A 89 1.64 5.52 -31.46
CA GLU A 89 2.35 4.88 -32.57
C GLU A 89 3.78 4.45 -32.22
N ASP A 90 4.42 5.23 -31.34
CA ASP A 90 5.74 4.94 -30.76
C ASP A 90 5.60 4.39 -29.34
N GLY A 91 4.89 3.30 -29.13
CA GLY A 91 4.73 2.69 -27.79
C GLY A 91 6.08 2.59 -27.05
N ARG A 92 6.19 3.23 -25.87
CA ARG A 92 7.46 3.34 -25.13
C ARG A 92 7.46 2.49 -23.87
N SER A 93 8.56 1.84 -23.60
CA SER A 93 8.80 1.19 -22.31
C SER A 93 8.52 2.17 -21.16
N THR A 94 7.65 1.77 -20.24
CA THR A 94 7.09 2.68 -19.23
C THR A 94 7.17 2.05 -17.85
N LEU A 95 7.77 2.77 -16.92
CA LEU A 95 7.77 2.45 -15.50
C LEU A 95 6.68 3.25 -14.79
N ILE A 96 5.75 2.57 -14.12
CA ILE A 96 4.65 3.19 -13.38
C ILE A 96 4.92 3.07 -11.88
N SER A 97 5.29 4.17 -11.25
CA SER A 97 5.54 4.25 -9.81
C SER A 97 4.48 5.15 -9.14
N THR A 98 3.55 4.53 -8.44
CA THR A 98 2.48 5.23 -7.70
C THR A 98 2.16 4.48 -6.41
N GLY A 99 1.43 5.11 -5.49
CA GLY A 99 1.00 4.51 -4.23
C GLY A 99 0.13 3.25 -4.41
N THR A 100 -0.04 2.50 -3.35
CA THR A 100 -0.93 1.33 -3.31
C THR A 100 -2.39 1.77 -3.53
N GLY A 101 -3.19 0.96 -4.24
CA GLY A 101 -4.60 1.26 -4.53
C GLY A 101 -4.82 2.33 -5.62
N SER A 102 -3.79 2.66 -6.42
CA SER A 102 -3.88 3.68 -7.47
C SER A 102 -4.35 3.16 -8.83
N GLY A 103 -4.74 1.89 -8.96
CA GLY A 103 -5.13 1.32 -10.24
C GLY A 103 -3.94 1.13 -11.20
N LYS A 104 -2.76 0.72 -10.68
CA LYS A 104 -1.58 0.43 -11.53
C LYS A 104 -1.82 -0.65 -12.57
N THR A 105 -2.58 -1.67 -12.22
CA THR A 105 -2.93 -2.76 -13.13
C THR A 105 -3.69 -2.24 -14.35
N GLU A 106 -4.61 -1.33 -14.16
CA GLU A 106 -5.39 -0.71 -15.23
C GLU A 106 -4.51 0.10 -16.18
N CYS A 107 -3.41 0.67 -15.70
CA CYS A 107 -2.48 1.45 -16.51
C CYS A 107 -1.90 0.69 -17.71
N PHE A 108 -1.75 -0.62 -17.61
CA PHE A 108 -1.25 -1.47 -18.69
C PHE A 108 -2.32 -2.42 -19.24
N LEU A 109 -3.28 -2.83 -18.41
CA LEU A 109 -4.31 -3.78 -18.82
C LEU A 109 -5.21 -3.21 -19.91
N TYR A 110 -5.70 -1.98 -19.73
CA TYR A 110 -6.57 -1.35 -20.75
C TYR A 110 -5.87 -1.12 -22.09
N PRO A 111 -4.64 -0.58 -22.16
CA PRO A 111 -3.89 -0.54 -23.40
C PRO A 111 -3.68 -1.92 -24.06
N ILE A 112 -3.46 -2.98 -23.29
CA ILE A 112 -3.31 -4.34 -23.84
C ILE A 112 -4.64 -4.83 -24.44
N LEU A 113 -5.73 -4.68 -23.70
CA LEU A 113 -7.06 -5.11 -24.16
C LEU A 113 -7.53 -4.32 -25.40
N GLU A 114 -7.17 -3.05 -25.50
CA GLU A 114 -7.47 -2.24 -26.70
C GLU A 114 -6.68 -2.70 -27.93
N TYR A 115 -5.47 -3.23 -27.72
CA TYR A 115 -4.62 -3.73 -28.80
C TYR A 115 -5.02 -5.13 -29.29
N CYS A 116 -5.63 -5.96 -28.44
CA CYS A 116 -6.06 -7.33 -28.79
C CYS A 116 -7.40 -7.36 -29.54
#